data_dd6faae50d27308513c1685f9d6a5fea
#
_entry.id   dd6faae50d27308513c1685f9d6a5fea
#
_cell.length_a   1.000
_cell.length_b   1.000
_cell.length_c   1.000
_cell.angle_alpha   90.00
_cell.angle_beta   90.00
_cell.angle_gamma   90.00
#
_symmetry.space_group_name_H-M   'P 1'
#
loop_
_entity.id
_entity.type
_entity.pdbx_description
1 polymer ?
#
loop_
_entity_poly.entity_id
_entity_poly.type
_entity_poly.pdbx_seq_one_letter_code
_entity_poly.pdbx_strand_id
1 'polypeptide(L)'
;YNIFCFNVESIPELEIINELAAAKGKVANVAFRINPNVGAHTHANITTGLAENKFGISMEDMDHVIDVAQEMKNVKFIGLHFHIGSQILDMGDFVALCNRVNELLDKLEARQIRIEHVNVGGGLGIDYGHPNRQPVPDFKSYFETYDNCLKLRSYQTLHFELGRSVVGQCGSLIAKVLYVKQGTNKQFAILDAGMTDLIRPALYQAFHKIENITSDAPQQTYDVVGPICESSDVFGKAVDLNGVKRGDLIALRSAGAYGEIMASGYNCRELPQGYTSDELV
;
A
#
# COMPACT_ATOMS: atom_id res chain seq x y z
N TYR A 1 21.62 9.54 12.04
CA TYR A 1 20.40 10.05 11.44
C TYR A 1 19.50 10.60 12.53
N ASN A 2 18.81 11.71 12.28
CA ASN A 2 17.84 12.29 13.22
C ASN A 2 16.45 11.82 12.78
N ILE A 3 16.12 10.55 13.06
CA ILE A 3 14.81 10.00 12.80
C ILE A 3 13.80 10.64 13.76
N PHE A 4 12.67 11.09 13.22
CA PHE A 4 11.62 11.75 13.98
C PHE A 4 11.01 10.82 15.04
N CYS A 5 10.62 9.59 14.62
CA CYS A 5 9.95 8.62 15.46
C CYS A 5 10.15 7.20 14.92
N PHE A 6 10.21 6.21 15.81
CA PHE A 6 10.12 4.78 15.47
C PHE A 6 8.71 4.30 15.77
N ASN A 7 8.05 3.68 14.77
CA ASN A 7 6.78 3.00 14.98
C ASN A 7 7.05 1.58 15.48
N VAL A 8 6.81 1.33 16.77
CA VAL A 8 7.19 0.11 17.49
C VAL A 8 6.00 -0.85 17.53
N GLU A 9 6.25 -2.12 17.28
CA GLU A 9 5.22 -3.15 17.18
C GLU A 9 5.32 -4.23 18.27
N SER A 10 6.34 -4.18 19.14
CA SER A 10 6.52 -5.15 20.22
C SER A 10 7.44 -4.65 21.36
N ILE A 11 7.34 -5.27 22.54
CA ILE A 11 8.24 -4.97 23.66
C ILE A 11 9.71 -5.34 23.33
N PRO A 12 10.03 -6.51 22.74
CA PRO A 12 11.41 -6.82 22.37
C PRO A 12 12.04 -5.79 21.42
N GLU A 13 11.24 -5.26 20.46
CA GLU A 13 11.71 -4.17 19.58
C GLU A 13 11.99 -2.89 20.37
N LEU A 14 11.12 -2.53 21.32
CA LEU A 14 11.30 -1.38 22.19
C LEU A 14 12.57 -1.50 23.05
N GLU A 15 12.85 -2.68 23.58
CA GLU A 15 14.06 -2.99 24.37
C GLU A 15 15.33 -2.77 23.53
N ILE A 16 15.36 -3.27 22.29
CA ILE A 16 16.48 -3.07 21.36
C ILE A 16 16.67 -1.58 21.04
N ILE A 17 15.58 -0.84 20.79
CA ILE A 17 15.66 0.61 20.54
C ILE A 17 16.25 1.33 21.76
N ASN A 18 15.80 1.00 22.97
CA ASN A 18 16.32 1.58 24.22
C ASN A 18 17.82 1.29 24.40
N GLU A 19 18.26 0.05 24.17
CA GLU A 19 19.65 -0.36 24.25
C GLU A 19 20.53 0.39 23.24
N LEU A 20 20.13 0.42 21.97
CA LEU A 20 20.87 1.10 20.90
C LEU A 20 20.92 2.62 21.10
N ALA A 21 19.85 3.22 21.61
CA ALA A 21 19.82 4.63 21.96
C ALA A 21 20.75 4.93 23.13
N ALA A 22 20.75 4.09 24.17
CA ALA A 22 21.66 4.19 25.30
C ALA A 22 23.12 4.12 24.85
N ALA A 23 23.49 3.16 24.02
CA ALA A 23 24.83 2.99 23.46
C ALA A 23 25.32 4.21 22.67
N LYS A 24 24.39 5.02 22.15
CA LYS A 24 24.67 6.27 21.41
C LYS A 24 24.50 7.54 22.22
N GLY A 25 24.19 7.42 23.52
CA GLY A 25 23.92 8.57 24.42
C GLY A 25 22.73 9.41 23.96
N LYS A 26 21.70 8.78 23.35
CA LYS A 26 20.52 9.44 22.80
C LYS A 26 19.22 8.95 23.48
N VAL A 27 18.15 9.69 23.27
CA VAL A 27 16.78 9.27 23.56
C VAL A 27 16.04 9.15 22.24
N ALA A 28 15.47 7.98 21.96
CA ALA A 28 14.70 7.71 20.76
C ALA A 28 13.22 8.02 21.01
N ASN A 29 12.60 8.79 20.10
CA ASN A 29 11.16 8.95 20.10
C ASN A 29 10.49 7.70 19.54
N VAL A 30 9.46 7.22 20.23
CA VAL A 30 8.69 6.03 19.82
C VAL A 30 7.19 6.32 19.78
N ALA A 31 6.51 5.77 18.79
CA ALA A 31 5.07 5.64 18.73
C ALA A 31 4.70 4.16 18.70
N PHE A 32 3.67 3.76 19.41
CA PHE A 32 3.24 2.36 19.39
C PHE A 32 2.23 2.15 18.26
N ARG A 33 2.53 1.20 17.38
CA ARG A 33 1.57 0.73 16.41
C ARG A 33 0.58 -0.20 17.11
N ILE A 34 -0.61 0.33 17.32
CA ILE A 34 -1.70 -0.42 17.95
C ILE A 34 -2.56 -1.01 16.84
N ASN A 35 -2.88 -2.28 16.99
CA ASN A 35 -3.87 -2.94 16.17
C ASN A 35 -5.27 -2.55 16.66
N PRO A 36 -6.03 -1.74 15.91
CA PRO A 36 -7.30 -1.20 16.41
C PRO A 36 -8.44 -2.22 16.36
N ASN A 37 -8.18 -3.45 15.87
CA ASN A 37 -9.18 -4.49 15.63
C ASN A 37 -10.39 -3.97 14.83
N VAL A 38 -10.11 -3.18 13.79
CA VAL A 38 -11.08 -2.68 12.82
C VAL A 38 -10.97 -3.53 11.55
N GLY A 39 -12.05 -4.18 11.15
CA GLY A 39 -12.13 -4.91 9.89
C GLY A 39 -12.21 -3.92 8.73
N ALA A 40 -11.21 -3.90 7.84
CA ALA A 40 -11.29 -3.17 6.58
C ALA A 40 -11.82 -4.08 5.47
N HIS A 41 -12.67 -3.55 4.59
CA HIS A 41 -13.20 -4.28 3.42
C HIS A 41 -12.13 -4.39 2.32
N THR A 42 -11.07 -5.18 2.60
CA THR A 42 -9.91 -5.34 1.71
C THR A 42 -9.60 -6.82 1.46
N HIS A 43 -8.72 -7.08 0.49
CA HIS A 43 -8.21 -8.43 0.25
C HIS A 43 -7.46 -8.97 1.49
N ALA A 44 -7.66 -10.24 1.84
CA ALA A 44 -7.10 -10.86 3.05
C ALA A 44 -5.57 -10.65 3.22
N ASN A 45 -4.82 -10.64 2.11
CA ASN A 45 -3.35 -10.46 2.14
C ASN A 45 -2.89 -9.02 2.43
N ILE A 46 -3.81 -8.04 2.43
CA ILE A 46 -3.49 -6.62 2.64
C ILE A 46 -4.27 -5.99 3.80
N THR A 47 -5.09 -6.78 4.51
CA THR A 47 -5.74 -6.39 5.76
C THR A 47 -4.73 -6.50 6.90
N THR A 48 -4.52 -5.44 7.66
CA THR A 48 -3.53 -5.38 8.75
C THR A 48 -4.12 -5.03 10.11
N GLY A 49 -5.41 -4.76 10.17
CA GLY A 49 -6.10 -4.25 11.36
C GLY A 49 -6.80 -5.32 12.21
N LEU A 50 -6.65 -6.62 11.94
CA LEU A 50 -7.30 -7.71 12.67
C LEU A 50 -6.46 -8.16 13.89
N ALA A 51 -7.12 -8.68 14.92
CA ALA A 51 -6.51 -9.03 16.20
C ALA A 51 -5.34 -10.02 16.09
N GLU A 52 -5.42 -11.02 15.20
CA GLU A 52 -4.37 -12.01 14.97
C GLU A 52 -3.58 -11.70 13.69
N ASN A 53 -2.96 -10.53 13.61
CA ASN A 53 -2.07 -10.17 12.52
C ASN A 53 -0.63 -10.07 13.04
N LYS A 54 0.35 -10.30 12.15
CA LYS A 54 1.77 -10.13 12.52
C LYS A 54 2.13 -8.67 12.87
N PHE A 55 1.24 -7.72 12.58
CA PHE A 55 1.49 -6.29 12.76
C PHE A 55 0.82 -5.73 13.99
N GLY A 56 1.56 -4.85 14.67
CA GLY A 56 1.07 -4.04 15.77
C GLY A 56 0.92 -4.78 17.09
N ILE A 57 0.72 -4.00 18.13
CA ILE A 57 0.47 -4.41 19.50
C ILE A 57 -1.04 -4.51 19.69
N SER A 58 -1.53 -5.51 20.41
CA SER A 58 -2.95 -5.63 20.70
C SER A 58 -3.44 -4.44 21.56
N MET A 59 -4.72 -4.10 21.45
CA MET A 59 -5.30 -3.06 22.31
C MET A 59 -5.26 -3.43 23.78
N GLU A 60 -5.28 -4.72 24.09
CA GLU A 60 -5.23 -5.25 25.46
C GLU A 60 -3.85 -5.06 26.06
N ASP A 61 -2.79 -5.19 25.26
CA ASP A 61 -1.39 -5.05 25.71
C ASP A 61 -0.90 -3.60 25.70
N MET A 62 -1.66 -2.66 25.15
CA MET A 62 -1.26 -1.26 24.99
C MET A 62 -0.82 -0.64 26.31
N ASP A 63 -1.59 -0.83 27.39
CA ASP A 63 -1.27 -0.25 28.70
C ASP A 63 0.03 -0.80 29.23
N HIS A 64 0.26 -2.09 29.13
CA HIS A 64 1.49 -2.74 29.59
C HIS A 64 2.71 -2.21 28.82
N VAL A 65 2.62 -2.09 27.50
CA VAL A 65 3.75 -1.57 26.69
C VAL A 65 4.06 -0.12 27.02
N ILE A 66 3.05 0.70 27.30
CA ILE A 66 3.26 2.09 27.74
C ILE A 66 3.96 2.13 29.09
N ASP A 67 3.54 1.30 30.05
CA ASP A 67 4.16 1.23 31.37
C ASP A 67 5.64 0.81 31.27
N VAL A 68 5.94 -0.20 30.47
CA VAL A 68 7.33 -0.63 30.18
C VAL A 68 8.15 0.51 29.55
N ALA A 69 7.59 1.25 28.61
CA ALA A 69 8.29 2.37 27.98
C ALA A 69 8.59 3.51 28.95
N GLN A 70 7.70 3.78 29.90
CA GLN A 70 7.89 4.84 30.91
C GLN A 70 9.02 4.53 31.90
N GLU A 71 9.36 3.26 32.09
CA GLU A 71 10.51 2.84 32.91
C GLU A 71 11.85 2.94 32.17
N MET A 72 11.83 3.03 30.83
CA MET A 72 13.03 3.07 30.00
C MET A 72 13.59 4.49 29.86
N LYS A 73 14.91 4.64 30.10
CA LYS A 73 15.59 5.96 30.13
C LYS A 73 15.93 6.52 28.74
N ASN A 74 16.03 5.68 27.74
CA ASN A 74 16.53 6.04 26.41
C ASN A 74 15.48 5.96 25.31
N VAL A 75 14.21 5.86 25.69
CA VAL A 75 13.06 6.03 24.79
C VAL A 75 12.11 7.08 25.35
N LYS A 76 11.40 7.76 24.45
CA LYS A 76 10.33 8.70 24.78
C LYS A 76 9.09 8.32 23.99
N PHE A 77 8.04 7.92 24.70
CA PHE A 77 6.74 7.67 24.10
C PHE A 77 6.08 8.99 23.68
N ILE A 78 5.87 9.21 22.38
CA ILE A 78 5.34 10.47 21.83
C ILE A 78 4.02 10.32 21.10
N GLY A 79 3.57 9.10 20.74
CA GLY A 79 2.40 8.95 19.92
C GLY A 79 1.89 7.53 19.74
N LEU A 80 0.72 7.45 19.11
CA LEU A 80 0.14 6.21 18.60
C LEU A 80 0.20 6.18 17.08
N HIS A 81 0.41 4.99 16.54
CA HIS A 81 0.40 4.70 15.11
C HIS A 81 -0.62 3.61 14.80
N PHE A 82 -1.28 3.73 13.66
CA PHE A 82 -2.30 2.79 13.19
C PHE A 82 -2.12 2.51 11.69
N HIS A 83 -2.51 1.33 11.25
CA HIS A 83 -2.64 1.02 9.82
C HIS A 83 -3.60 -0.15 9.66
N ILE A 84 -4.77 0.09 9.07
CA ILE A 84 -5.86 -0.90 8.99
C ILE A 84 -5.87 -1.73 7.70
N GLY A 85 -5.09 -1.34 6.70
CA GLY A 85 -4.99 -2.07 5.44
C GLY A 85 -4.59 -1.19 4.26
N SER A 86 -4.73 -1.74 3.07
CA SER A 86 -4.38 -1.05 1.82
C SER A 86 -5.48 -1.26 0.79
N GLN A 87 -5.63 -0.34 -0.16
CA GLN A 87 -6.68 -0.35 -1.19
C GLN A 87 -8.10 -0.29 -0.58
N ILE A 88 -8.29 0.57 0.41
CA ILE A 88 -9.58 0.83 1.06
C ILE A 88 -10.33 1.90 0.26
N LEU A 89 -11.53 1.58 -0.18
CA LEU A 89 -12.39 2.49 -0.95
C LEU A 89 -13.64 2.93 -0.15
N ASP A 90 -13.96 2.21 0.94
CA ASP A 90 -15.07 2.55 1.82
C ASP A 90 -14.62 3.51 2.92
N MET A 91 -15.12 4.74 2.92
CA MET A 91 -14.83 5.72 3.95
C MET A 91 -15.33 5.30 5.34
N GLY A 92 -16.29 4.39 5.41
CA GLY A 92 -16.77 3.82 6.67
C GLY A 92 -15.68 3.11 7.49
N ASP A 93 -14.69 2.50 6.82
CA ASP A 93 -13.55 1.87 7.49
C ASP A 93 -12.68 2.92 8.22
N PHE A 94 -12.48 4.08 7.60
CA PHE A 94 -11.74 5.20 8.22
C PHE A 94 -12.54 5.86 9.34
N VAL A 95 -13.87 5.95 9.23
CA VAL A 95 -14.75 6.39 10.33
C VAL A 95 -14.63 5.43 11.53
N ALA A 96 -14.64 4.12 11.28
CA ALA A 96 -14.46 3.12 12.33
C ALA A 96 -13.08 3.25 13.02
N LEU A 97 -12.02 3.51 12.23
CA LEU A 97 -10.70 3.82 12.78
C LEU A 97 -10.73 5.06 13.66
N CYS A 98 -11.32 6.18 13.20
CA CYS A 98 -11.42 7.41 13.98
C CYS A 98 -12.10 7.17 15.33
N ASN A 99 -13.22 6.42 15.35
CA ASN A 99 -13.91 6.09 16.59
C ASN A 99 -13.01 5.32 17.56
N ARG A 100 -12.30 4.33 17.06
CA ARG A 100 -11.36 3.55 17.86
C ARG A 100 -10.20 4.38 18.39
N VAL A 101 -9.64 5.25 17.56
CA VAL A 101 -8.57 6.18 17.99
C VAL A 101 -9.08 7.12 19.08
N ASN A 102 -10.29 7.66 18.95
CA ASN A 102 -10.89 8.53 19.98
C ASN A 102 -11.01 7.80 21.32
N GLU A 103 -11.50 6.55 21.34
CA GLU A 103 -11.56 5.73 22.56
C GLU A 103 -10.19 5.57 23.25
N LEU A 104 -9.13 5.32 22.43
CA LEU A 104 -7.78 5.17 22.95
C LEU A 104 -7.20 6.49 23.47
N LEU A 105 -7.48 7.61 22.80
CA LEU A 105 -7.06 8.94 23.26
C LEU A 105 -7.74 9.30 24.60
N ASP A 106 -9.05 9.01 24.76
CA ASP A 106 -9.78 9.23 25.99
C ASP A 106 -9.21 8.35 27.15
N LYS A 107 -8.83 7.10 26.84
CA LYS A 107 -8.19 6.19 27.79
C LYS A 107 -6.81 6.71 28.24
N LEU A 108 -6.00 7.23 27.35
CA LEU A 108 -4.71 7.82 27.68
C LEU A 108 -4.88 9.07 28.54
N GLU A 109 -5.83 9.93 28.22
CA GLU A 109 -6.15 11.13 29.00
C GLU A 109 -6.59 10.78 30.42
N ALA A 110 -7.45 9.77 30.60
CA ALA A 110 -7.85 9.27 31.91
C ALA A 110 -6.67 8.76 32.76
N ARG A 111 -5.62 8.24 32.12
CA ARG A 111 -4.35 7.84 32.72
C ARG A 111 -3.35 9.02 32.89
N GLN A 112 -3.73 10.24 32.53
CA GLN A 112 -2.85 11.42 32.50
C GLN A 112 -1.61 11.25 31.61
N ILE A 113 -1.72 10.43 30.56
CA ILE A 113 -0.67 10.21 29.57
C ILE A 113 -0.91 11.13 28.38
N ARG A 114 0.06 12.03 28.15
CA ARG A 114 -0.01 12.99 27.05
C ARG A 114 0.86 12.51 25.89
N ILE A 115 0.25 12.41 24.70
CA ILE A 115 0.95 12.16 23.44
C ILE A 115 0.72 13.31 22.46
N GLU A 116 1.73 13.66 21.69
CA GLU A 116 1.72 14.80 20.77
C GLU A 116 1.43 14.38 19.32
N HIS A 117 1.56 13.09 19.00
CA HIS A 117 1.46 12.60 17.64
C HIS A 117 0.47 11.44 17.53
N VAL A 118 -0.41 11.54 16.54
CA VAL A 118 -1.34 10.48 16.12
C VAL A 118 -1.09 10.20 14.65
N ASN A 119 -0.64 9.00 14.32
CA ASN A 119 -0.42 8.55 12.95
C ASN A 119 -1.48 7.52 12.57
N VAL A 120 -2.33 7.85 11.64
CA VAL A 120 -3.43 6.98 11.20
C VAL A 120 -3.05 6.07 10.01
N GLY A 121 -1.77 6.08 9.64
CA GLY A 121 -1.25 5.28 8.54
C GLY A 121 -1.71 5.76 7.17
N GLY A 122 -1.85 4.83 6.26
CA GLY A 122 -2.35 5.08 4.92
C GLY A 122 -3.61 4.29 4.63
N GLY A 123 -3.65 3.67 3.46
CA GLY A 123 -4.69 2.72 3.10
C GLY A 123 -5.63 3.19 2.01
N LEU A 124 -5.76 4.50 1.77
CA LEU A 124 -6.64 5.03 0.71
C LEU A 124 -6.35 4.36 -0.64
N GLY A 125 -7.40 3.78 -1.23
CA GLY A 125 -7.36 3.06 -2.49
C GLY A 125 -7.46 3.97 -3.72
N ILE A 126 -7.32 3.34 -4.90
CA ILE A 126 -7.46 3.97 -6.22
C ILE A 126 -8.40 3.15 -7.09
N ASP A 127 -8.97 3.75 -8.13
CA ASP A 127 -9.75 3.03 -9.13
C ASP A 127 -8.82 2.42 -10.19
N TYR A 128 -8.57 1.12 -10.08
CA TYR A 128 -7.79 0.37 -11.07
C TYR A 128 -8.57 0.10 -12.37
N GLY A 129 -9.91 0.12 -12.31
CA GLY A 129 -10.77 -0.19 -13.44
C GLY A 129 -10.93 0.97 -14.43
N HIS A 130 -10.96 2.20 -13.90
CA HIS A 130 -11.22 3.40 -14.68
C HIS A 130 -10.20 4.51 -14.39
N PRO A 131 -8.89 4.28 -14.64
CA PRO A 131 -7.83 5.19 -14.24
C PRO A 131 -7.94 6.59 -14.86
N ASN A 132 -8.59 6.72 -16.01
CA ASN A 132 -8.80 8.01 -16.69
C ASN A 132 -10.04 8.76 -16.17
N ARG A 133 -11.02 8.04 -15.60
CA ARG A 133 -12.25 8.66 -15.07
C ARG A 133 -11.99 9.34 -13.72
N GLN A 134 -11.16 8.74 -12.91
CA GLN A 134 -10.78 9.25 -11.60
C GLN A 134 -9.25 9.20 -11.44
N PRO A 135 -8.52 10.08 -12.16
CA PRO A 135 -7.05 10.05 -12.19
C PRO A 135 -6.41 10.45 -10.86
N VAL A 136 -7.16 11.14 -10.00
CA VAL A 136 -6.75 11.52 -8.64
C VAL A 136 -7.72 10.87 -7.66
N PRO A 137 -7.24 10.17 -6.64
CA PRO A 137 -8.07 9.59 -5.59
C PRO A 137 -8.88 10.66 -4.85
N ASP A 138 -9.96 10.26 -4.20
CA ASP A 138 -10.82 11.17 -3.45
C ASP A 138 -10.17 11.57 -2.11
N PHE A 139 -9.09 12.32 -2.19
CA PHE A 139 -8.42 12.89 -1.03
C PHE A 139 -9.32 13.82 -0.22
N LYS A 140 -10.28 14.48 -0.89
CA LYS A 140 -11.20 15.38 -0.21
C LYS A 140 -12.04 14.63 0.80
N SER A 141 -12.79 13.62 0.39
CA SER A 141 -13.61 12.82 1.29
C SER A 141 -12.77 12.11 2.35
N TYR A 142 -11.55 11.66 1.99
CA TYR A 142 -10.63 11.04 2.92
C TYR A 142 -10.25 11.97 4.07
N PHE A 143 -9.76 13.17 3.78
CA PHE A 143 -9.36 14.13 4.82
C PHE A 143 -10.55 14.71 5.59
N GLU A 144 -11.68 14.99 4.92
CA GLU A 144 -12.93 15.40 5.57
C GLU A 144 -13.43 14.36 6.57
N THR A 145 -13.21 13.06 6.31
CA THR A 145 -13.56 12.01 7.25
C THR A 145 -12.80 12.15 8.56
N TYR A 146 -11.49 12.40 8.50
CA TYR A 146 -10.68 12.61 9.72
C TYR A 146 -11.02 13.92 10.41
N ASP A 147 -11.23 15.00 9.66
CA ASP A 147 -11.59 16.30 10.21
C ASP A 147 -12.92 16.25 10.97
N ASN A 148 -13.89 15.52 10.45
CA ASN A 148 -15.21 15.40 11.06
C ASN A 148 -15.29 14.36 12.19
N CYS A 149 -14.49 13.28 12.13
CA CYS A 149 -14.68 12.14 13.01
C CYS A 149 -13.59 11.98 14.07
N LEU A 150 -12.38 12.49 13.85
CA LEU A 150 -11.26 12.35 14.77
C LEU A 150 -11.17 13.54 15.73
N LYS A 151 -11.25 13.27 17.04
CA LYS A 151 -11.24 14.29 18.10
C LYS A 151 -9.85 14.52 18.66
N LEU A 152 -9.00 15.18 17.89
CA LEU A 152 -7.66 15.54 18.35
C LEU A 152 -7.72 16.65 19.43
N ARG A 153 -6.75 16.59 20.37
CA ARG A 153 -6.53 17.68 21.31
C ARG A 153 -5.71 18.78 20.61
N SER A 154 -5.84 20.01 21.05
CA SER A 154 -5.23 21.18 20.38
C SER A 154 -3.70 21.13 20.26
N TYR A 155 -3.05 20.28 21.03
CA TYR A 155 -1.60 20.07 21.02
C TYR A 155 -1.17 18.85 20.20
N GLN A 156 -2.10 18.09 19.63
CA GLN A 156 -1.80 16.89 18.85
C GLN A 156 -1.67 17.21 17.37
N THR A 157 -0.76 16.50 16.72
CA THR A 157 -0.54 16.56 15.27
C THR A 157 -0.95 15.24 14.64
N LEU A 158 -1.71 15.31 13.56
CA LEU A 158 -2.13 14.17 12.76
C LEU A 158 -1.11 13.88 11.66
N HIS A 159 -0.74 12.61 11.50
CA HIS A 159 0.18 12.13 10.48
C HIS A 159 -0.49 11.07 9.61
N PHE A 160 -0.10 11.03 8.34
CA PHE A 160 -0.57 10.10 7.32
C PHE A 160 0.60 9.44 6.59
N GLU A 161 0.41 8.18 6.16
CA GLU A 161 1.39 7.39 5.41
C GLU A 161 0.80 6.94 4.06
N LEU A 162 0.30 7.88 3.29
CA LEU A 162 -0.30 7.59 1.98
C LEU A 162 0.78 7.22 0.97
N GLY A 163 0.67 6.03 0.40
CA GLY A 163 1.58 5.52 -0.63
C GLY A 163 0.85 5.31 -1.96
N ARG A 164 0.03 4.26 -2.04
CA ARG A 164 -0.71 3.89 -3.26
C ARG A 164 -1.51 5.05 -3.86
N SER A 165 -2.26 5.76 -3.06
CA SER A 165 -3.10 6.87 -3.52
C SER A 165 -2.29 8.03 -4.10
N VAL A 166 -1.04 8.22 -3.67
CA VAL A 166 -0.18 9.31 -4.17
C VAL A 166 0.43 8.97 -5.51
N VAL A 167 0.98 7.74 -5.69
CA VAL A 167 1.78 7.40 -6.87
C VAL A 167 1.20 6.29 -7.74
N GLY A 168 0.17 5.57 -7.28
CA GLY A 168 -0.33 4.38 -7.98
C GLY A 168 -0.77 4.66 -9.42
N GLN A 169 -1.53 5.74 -9.64
CA GLN A 169 -2.05 6.11 -10.95
C GLN A 169 -1.06 6.93 -11.80
N CYS A 170 0.06 7.36 -11.23
CA CYS A 170 1.07 8.14 -11.95
C CYS A 170 1.91 7.28 -12.91
N GLY A 171 1.98 5.97 -12.71
CA GLY A 171 2.80 5.06 -13.52
C GLY A 171 2.00 4.05 -14.31
N SER A 172 2.54 3.65 -15.46
CA SER A 172 2.07 2.53 -16.27
C SER A 172 3.25 1.68 -16.70
N LEU A 173 3.08 0.35 -16.70
CA LEU A 173 4.03 -0.55 -17.37
C LEU A 173 3.67 -0.58 -18.85
N ILE A 174 4.64 -0.22 -19.70
CA ILE A 174 4.51 -0.31 -21.17
C ILE A 174 5.28 -1.53 -21.64
N ALA A 175 4.60 -2.38 -22.40
CA ALA A 175 5.19 -3.61 -22.93
C ALA A 175 4.86 -3.76 -24.40
N LYS A 176 5.76 -4.41 -25.15
CA LYS A 176 5.59 -4.71 -26.57
C LYS A 176 5.03 -6.12 -26.75
N VAL A 177 4.11 -6.26 -27.69
CA VAL A 177 3.61 -7.57 -28.12
C VAL A 177 4.70 -8.29 -28.93
N LEU A 178 5.17 -9.42 -28.42
CA LEU A 178 6.09 -10.30 -29.12
C LEU A 178 5.37 -11.15 -30.16
N TYR A 179 4.26 -11.77 -29.75
CA TYR A 179 3.47 -12.68 -30.57
C TYR A 179 1.99 -12.60 -30.21
N VAL A 180 1.14 -12.89 -31.20
CA VAL A 180 -0.24 -13.29 -30.96
C VAL A 180 -0.36 -14.77 -31.30
N LYS A 181 -0.69 -15.59 -30.31
CA LYS A 181 -0.84 -17.04 -30.48
C LYS A 181 -2.32 -17.41 -30.48
N GLN A 182 -2.75 -18.06 -31.55
CA GLN A 182 -4.07 -18.66 -31.63
C GLN A 182 -4.08 -20.00 -30.92
N GLY A 183 -4.87 -20.15 -29.87
CA GLY A 183 -5.20 -21.42 -29.24
C GLY A 183 -6.47 -22.02 -29.82
N THR A 184 -6.93 -23.13 -29.27
CA THR A 184 -8.14 -23.80 -29.74
C THR A 184 -9.39 -22.97 -29.47
N ASN A 185 -9.51 -22.36 -28.29
CA ASN A 185 -10.70 -21.63 -27.85
C ASN A 185 -10.43 -20.17 -27.47
N LYS A 186 -9.19 -19.73 -27.58
CA LYS A 186 -8.79 -18.36 -27.16
C LYS A 186 -7.51 -17.90 -27.85
N GLN A 187 -7.27 -16.60 -27.79
CA GLN A 187 -6.07 -15.97 -28.28
C GLN A 187 -5.18 -15.51 -27.11
N PHE A 188 -3.87 -15.54 -27.30
CA PHE A 188 -2.90 -15.04 -26.34
C PHE A 188 -2.14 -13.88 -26.95
N ALA A 189 -2.12 -12.74 -26.25
CA ALA A 189 -1.19 -11.66 -26.50
C ALA A 189 0.02 -11.87 -25.57
N ILE A 190 1.16 -12.25 -26.16
CA ILE A 190 2.41 -12.54 -25.43
C ILE A 190 3.27 -11.28 -25.45
N LEU A 191 3.55 -10.75 -24.27
CA LEU A 191 4.29 -9.50 -24.08
C LEU A 191 5.77 -9.77 -23.81
N ASP A 192 6.61 -8.74 -23.96
CA ASP A 192 8.01 -8.74 -23.52
C ASP A 192 8.16 -8.44 -22.02
N ALA A 193 7.11 -8.00 -21.36
CA ALA A 193 7.01 -7.91 -19.90
C ALA A 193 6.29 -9.13 -19.31
N GLY A 194 6.62 -9.50 -18.07
CA GLY A 194 6.03 -10.61 -17.35
C GLY A 194 5.81 -10.33 -15.86
N MET A 195 5.52 -11.38 -15.12
CA MET A 195 5.38 -11.29 -13.66
C MET A 195 6.65 -10.79 -12.97
N THR A 196 7.78 -10.86 -13.62
CA THR A 196 9.06 -10.31 -13.16
C THR A 196 9.07 -8.78 -13.17
N ASP A 197 8.28 -8.15 -14.02
CA ASP A 197 8.20 -6.69 -14.16
C ASP A 197 7.04 -6.12 -13.34
N LEU A 198 5.91 -6.85 -13.28
CA LEU A 198 4.73 -6.48 -12.49
C LEU A 198 4.10 -7.75 -11.87
N ILE A 199 4.56 -8.08 -10.66
CA ILE A 199 4.17 -9.32 -9.97
C ILE A 199 2.75 -9.33 -9.45
N ARG A 200 2.13 -8.17 -9.27
CA ARG A 200 0.86 -8.01 -8.55
C ARG A 200 -0.31 -8.85 -9.10
N PRO A 201 -0.52 -9.01 -10.41
CA PRO A 201 -1.54 -9.92 -10.94
C PRO A 201 -1.30 -11.38 -10.52
N ALA A 202 -0.07 -11.86 -10.58
CA ALA A 202 0.29 -13.23 -10.20
C ALA A 202 0.21 -13.46 -8.67
N LEU A 203 0.69 -12.51 -7.87
CA LEU A 203 0.80 -12.65 -6.42
C LEU A 203 -0.52 -12.39 -5.69
N TYR A 204 -1.27 -11.35 -6.11
CA TYR A 204 -2.47 -10.88 -5.40
C TYR A 204 -3.75 -11.03 -6.22
N GLN A 205 -3.67 -11.56 -7.44
CA GLN A 205 -4.77 -11.49 -8.42
C GLN A 205 -5.24 -10.05 -8.65
N ALA A 206 -4.30 -9.09 -8.52
CA ALA A 206 -4.59 -7.68 -8.64
C ALA A 206 -4.97 -7.33 -10.08
N PHE A 207 -6.05 -6.57 -10.21
CA PHE A 207 -6.48 -6.03 -11.48
C PHE A 207 -5.64 -4.80 -11.86
N HIS A 208 -5.23 -4.73 -13.13
CA HIS A 208 -4.71 -3.54 -13.78
C HIS A 208 -5.45 -3.35 -15.09
N LYS A 209 -5.92 -2.16 -15.40
CA LYS A 209 -6.50 -1.86 -16.70
C LYS A 209 -5.44 -2.07 -17.77
N ILE A 210 -5.76 -2.90 -18.76
CA ILE A 210 -4.87 -3.21 -19.89
C ILE A 210 -5.45 -2.53 -21.14
N GLU A 211 -4.61 -1.85 -21.90
CA GLU A 211 -5.00 -1.11 -23.10
C GLU A 211 -3.98 -1.32 -24.22
N ASN A 212 -4.43 -1.58 -25.44
CA ASN A 212 -3.57 -1.46 -26.63
C ASN A 212 -3.54 0.02 -27.04
N ILE A 213 -2.38 0.65 -26.90
CA ILE A 213 -2.20 2.09 -27.12
C ILE A 213 -1.72 2.43 -28.55
N THR A 214 -1.60 1.44 -29.43
CA THR A 214 -1.10 1.61 -30.79
C THR A 214 -2.07 1.09 -31.87
N SER A 215 -3.25 0.57 -31.49
CA SER A 215 -4.22 0.02 -32.42
C SER A 215 -5.62 0.59 -32.19
N ASP A 216 -6.29 0.96 -33.27
CA ASP A 216 -7.71 1.36 -33.30
C ASP A 216 -8.60 0.27 -33.95
N ALA A 217 -8.06 -0.94 -34.16
CA ALA A 217 -8.79 -2.06 -34.77
C ALA A 217 -9.97 -2.50 -33.88
N PRO A 218 -11.00 -3.15 -34.43
CA PRO A 218 -12.13 -3.67 -33.67
C PRO A 218 -11.66 -4.54 -32.50
N GLN A 219 -12.36 -4.45 -31.38
CA GLN A 219 -12.01 -5.20 -30.16
C GLN A 219 -12.09 -6.72 -30.39
N GLN A 220 -11.18 -7.42 -29.78
CA GLN A 220 -11.09 -8.87 -29.68
C GLN A 220 -10.66 -9.25 -28.26
N THR A 221 -10.97 -10.48 -27.86
CA THR A 221 -10.69 -10.97 -26.52
C THR A 221 -9.38 -11.76 -26.50
N TYR A 222 -8.50 -11.44 -25.53
CA TYR A 222 -7.19 -12.07 -25.37
C TYR A 222 -6.94 -12.49 -23.90
N ASP A 223 -6.18 -13.57 -23.71
CA ASP A 223 -5.40 -13.75 -22.49
C ASP A 223 -4.07 -12.99 -22.67
N VAL A 224 -3.80 -12.00 -21.82
CA VAL A 224 -2.58 -11.20 -21.88
C VAL A 224 -1.56 -11.81 -20.93
N VAL A 225 -0.44 -12.29 -21.47
CA VAL A 225 0.54 -13.11 -20.76
C VAL A 225 1.96 -12.64 -20.99
N GLY A 226 2.84 -12.94 -20.06
CA GLY A 226 4.28 -12.67 -20.17
C GLY A 226 5.06 -13.85 -20.79
N PRO A 227 6.41 -13.71 -20.86
CA PRO A 227 7.31 -14.70 -21.46
C PRO A 227 7.91 -15.66 -20.42
N ILE A 228 7.53 -15.59 -19.15
CA ILE A 228 8.12 -16.36 -18.06
C ILE A 228 7.63 -17.82 -18.10
N CYS A 229 8.48 -18.76 -17.76
CA CYS A 229 8.16 -20.18 -17.74
C CYS A 229 7.32 -20.58 -16.50
N GLU A 230 6.20 -19.86 -16.30
CA GLU A 230 5.26 -20.03 -15.21
C GLU A 230 3.83 -19.86 -15.70
N SER A 231 2.91 -20.76 -15.32
CA SER A 231 1.49 -20.63 -15.70
C SER A 231 0.78 -19.48 -14.99
N SER A 232 1.38 -18.93 -13.96
CA SER A 232 0.93 -17.71 -13.25
C SER A 232 1.35 -16.42 -13.93
N ASP A 233 2.17 -16.47 -14.99
CA ASP A 233 2.63 -15.29 -15.72
C ASP A 233 1.52 -14.76 -16.66
N VAL A 234 0.45 -14.28 -16.04
CA VAL A 234 -0.76 -13.78 -16.69
C VAL A 234 -1.12 -12.42 -16.11
N PHE A 235 -1.20 -11.41 -16.94
CA PHE A 235 -1.67 -10.08 -16.57
C PHE A 235 -3.18 -9.95 -16.53
N GLY A 236 -3.88 -10.66 -17.44
CA GLY A 236 -5.34 -10.71 -17.48
C GLY A 236 -5.85 -11.82 -18.39
N LYS A 237 -6.98 -12.40 -18.03
CA LYS A 237 -7.68 -13.42 -18.81
C LYS A 237 -8.93 -12.83 -19.42
N ALA A 238 -9.23 -13.22 -20.66
CA ALA A 238 -10.40 -12.77 -21.42
C ALA A 238 -10.53 -11.23 -21.44
N VAL A 239 -9.43 -10.55 -21.73
CA VAL A 239 -9.36 -9.09 -21.78
C VAL A 239 -9.77 -8.62 -23.18
N ASP A 240 -10.73 -7.70 -23.25
CA ASP A 240 -11.13 -7.08 -24.51
C ASP A 240 -10.17 -5.93 -24.83
N LEU A 241 -9.43 -6.06 -25.91
CA LEU A 241 -8.46 -5.09 -26.43
C LEU A 241 -8.75 -4.77 -27.89
N ASN A 242 -8.42 -3.57 -28.32
CA ASN A 242 -8.31 -3.26 -29.74
C ASN A 242 -7.37 -4.27 -30.40
N GLY A 243 -7.75 -4.80 -31.57
CA GLY A 243 -7.09 -5.93 -32.22
C GLY A 243 -5.56 -5.84 -32.15
N VAL A 244 -4.96 -6.88 -31.56
CA VAL A 244 -3.53 -6.92 -31.22
C VAL A 244 -2.72 -7.57 -32.34
N LYS A 245 -1.58 -6.99 -32.67
CA LYS A 245 -0.59 -7.57 -33.58
C LYS A 245 0.83 -7.46 -32.98
N ARG A 246 1.76 -8.24 -33.54
CA ARG A 246 3.16 -8.16 -33.16
C ARG A 246 3.70 -6.73 -33.32
N GLY A 247 4.39 -6.25 -32.31
CA GLY A 247 4.98 -4.91 -32.25
C GLY A 247 4.08 -3.84 -31.65
N ASP A 248 2.79 -4.13 -31.41
CA ASP A 248 1.91 -3.21 -30.71
C ASP A 248 2.40 -2.96 -29.28
N LEU A 249 2.08 -1.80 -28.73
CA LEU A 249 2.37 -1.43 -27.35
C LEU A 249 1.13 -1.57 -26.49
N ILE A 250 1.30 -2.28 -25.39
CA ILE A 250 0.27 -2.52 -24.39
C ILE A 250 0.63 -1.74 -23.13
N ALA A 251 -0.31 -0.97 -22.60
CA ALA A 251 -0.19 -0.29 -21.33
C ALA A 251 -0.93 -1.06 -20.24
N LEU A 252 -0.22 -1.41 -19.16
CA LEU A 252 -0.81 -1.87 -17.91
C LEU A 252 -0.85 -0.68 -16.95
N ARG A 253 -2.05 -0.14 -16.71
CA ARG A 253 -2.26 1.14 -16.03
C ARG A 253 -2.15 1.01 -14.52
N SER A 254 -1.92 2.15 -13.86
CA SER A 254 -1.87 2.25 -12.40
C SER A 254 -0.80 1.36 -11.75
N ALA A 255 0.38 1.28 -12.36
CA ALA A 255 1.52 0.49 -11.91
C ALA A 255 2.54 1.30 -11.08
N GLY A 256 2.28 2.58 -10.79
CA GLY A 256 3.22 3.46 -10.10
C GLY A 256 3.47 3.14 -8.62
N ALA A 257 2.59 2.34 -7.99
CA ALA A 257 2.81 1.81 -6.65
C ALA A 257 2.93 0.30 -6.67
N TYR A 258 3.96 -0.24 -6.00
CA TYR A 258 4.22 -1.68 -5.89
C TYR A 258 4.37 -2.42 -7.24
N GLY A 259 4.73 -1.69 -8.30
CA GLY A 259 5.10 -2.22 -9.60
C GLY A 259 6.61 -2.47 -9.66
N GLU A 260 7.36 -1.49 -10.15
CA GLU A 260 8.82 -1.56 -10.35
C GLU A 260 9.57 -2.03 -9.10
N ILE A 261 9.23 -1.51 -7.91
CA ILE A 261 9.92 -1.86 -6.66
C ILE A 261 9.81 -3.35 -6.27
N MET A 262 8.80 -4.05 -6.77
CA MET A 262 8.62 -5.50 -6.55
C MET A 262 9.12 -6.35 -7.72
N ALA A 263 9.75 -5.74 -8.72
CA ALA A 263 10.32 -6.46 -9.84
C ALA A 263 11.48 -7.35 -9.41
N SER A 264 11.74 -8.40 -10.19
CA SER A 264 12.76 -9.40 -9.88
C SER A 264 13.54 -9.84 -11.11
N GLY A 265 14.76 -10.35 -10.89
CA GLY A 265 15.60 -10.95 -11.92
C GLY A 265 15.30 -12.42 -12.20
N TYR A 266 14.11 -12.94 -11.83
CA TYR A 266 13.72 -14.32 -12.08
C TYR A 266 13.75 -14.66 -13.58
N ASN A 267 14.10 -15.89 -13.95
CA ASN A 267 14.34 -16.33 -15.32
C ASN A 267 15.42 -15.51 -16.07
N CYS A 268 16.43 -15.00 -15.36
CA CYS A 268 17.52 -14.20 -15.92
C CYS A 268 17.04 -12.91 -16.62
N ARG A 269 15.92 -12.36 -16.17
CA ARG A 269 15.39 -11.09 -16.68
C ARG A 269 16.14 -9.91 -16.05
N GLU A 270 16.34 -8.88 -16.83
CA GLU A 270 16.76 -7.57 -16.30
C GLU A 270 15.59 -6.89 -15.60
N LEU A 271 15.87 -6.05 -14.60
CA LEU A 271 14.84 -5.23 -13.97
C LEU A 271 14.29 -4.19 -14.97
N PRO A 272 12.99 -3.87 -14.90
CA PRO A 272 12.41 -2.85 -15.75
C PRO A 272 13.08 -1.50 -15.48
N GLN A 273 13.23 -0.69 -16.51
CA GLN A 273 13.75 0.66 -16.39
C GLN A 273 12.59 1.65 -16.25
N GLY A 274 12.63 2.49 -15.20
CA GLY A 274 11.69 3.59 -15.01
C GLY A 274 12.10 4.82 -15.83
N TYR A 275 11.11 5.53 -16.35
CA TYR A 275 11.26 6.81 -17.03
C TYR A 275 10.21 7.78 -16.50
N THR A 276 10.58 9.04 -16.34
CA THR A 276 9.64 10.12 -16.01
C THR A 276 9.21 10.86 -17.29
N SER A 277 8.05 11.52 -17.25
CA SER A 277 7.51 12.19 -18.45
C SER A 277 8.41 13.28 -19.01
N ASP A 278 9.22 13.91 -18.19
CA ASP A 278 10.21 14.93 -18.58
C ASP A 278 11.47 14.33 -19.26
N GLU A 279 11.73 13.05 -19.07
CA GLU A 279 12.81 12.32 -19.77
C GLU A 279 12.41 11.84 -21.17
N LEU A 280 11.11 11.88 -21.49
CA LEU A 280 10.55 11.39 -22.76
C LEU A 280 10.29 12.51 -23.77
N VAL A 281 10.70 13.75 -23.50
CA VAL A 281 10.50 14.94 -24.34
C VAL A 281 11.72 15.21 -25.20
#